data_1694dffd51eed6e047fa4c094c4ff1bc
#
_entry.id   1694dffd51eed6e047fa4c094c4ff1bc
#
_cell.length_a   1.000
_cell.length_b   1.000
_cell.length_c   1.000
_cell.angle_alpha   90.00
_cell.angle_beta   90.00
_cell.angle_gamma   90.00
#
_symmetry.space_group_name_H-M   'P 1'
#
loop_
_entity.id
_entity.type
_entity.pdbx_description
1 polymer ?
#
loop_
_entity_poly.entity_id
_entity_poly.type
_entity_poly.pdbx_seq_one_letter_code
_entity_poly.pdbx_strand_id
1 'polypeptide(L)'
;MIHALVGVLPQFLFLGLMLAIAYVPLGDWMAKVYQSEKDWAVEKAVYAVLRVEPKRGQTWKGYSRALLAFSLASILVLYAIQRLQTVLPSWGNPRDAAVEPYMAFNTAASFVSNTNWQSYSGEDTLTNGAQMLGLTVQNFASAAVGLCVAVALIRGLAHLGYPRDSRVGGGQPGISGGTVPQGLIGNFWVDLTRGLIRILLPLSFIVALVLIFLGTMQTFGSNVVTSLGVDIPRAPVASQEAIKLLGTNGGGIFGANSAHPFENPTAFTNVIEIWSLLVISFSMIRTYGTMVGSQKQAYTLLSVAGGIWAVMVGLVSWAQDTPVGAAARAAGANMEGIEQRLGIPASALFAVSTTGTSTGAVDSMHDSYGPLGGGLLILNMLFGEIAPGGVGTGLYGLLIVSILAVFIGGLLVGRTPEFLGNKIGKPEISAVCLYTLTMPILVLAGVGASVARWKLVEDSATNFGLPGSPNNAHGLSEVLYAFVSASNNNGSAFGGLTVTDPWWQVTLGLAMLLGRSLPIVFALYLAGSVAEQKRTATTTGSLPTAGATFATLTVGVILLVAALTFFPVLTLGPISEALS
;
A
#
# COMPACT_ATOMS: atom_id res chain seq x y z
N MET A 1 18.11 0.82 23.48
CA MET A 1 17.44 1.99 22.86
C MET A 1 18.43 2.97 22.21
N ILE A 2 19.46 3.48 22.90
CA ILE A 2 20.41 4.47 22.31
C ILE A 2 21.18 3.84 21.14
N HIS A 3 21.71 2.63 21.27
CA HIS A 3 22.45 1.91 20.20
C HIS A 3 21.59 1.70 18.95
N ALA A 4 20.36 1.23 19.12
CA ALA A 4 19.41 1.03 18.00
C ALA A 4 19.14 2.34 17.25
N LEU A 5 18.87 3.43 17.97
CA LEU A 5 18.62 4.74 17.38
C LEU A 5 19.86 5.30 16.67
N VAL A 6 21.05 5.15 17.26
CA VAL A 6 22.31 5.59 16.63
C VAL A 6 22.58 4.80 15.34
N GLY A 7 22.28 3.49 15.32
CA GLY A 7 22.48 2.65 14.15
C GLY A 7 21.56 2.99 12.97
N VAL A 8 20.28 3.33 13.22
CA VAL A 8 19.30 3.64 12.17
C VAL A 8 19.37 5.12 11.71
N LEU A 9 19.82 6.01 12.56
CA LEU A 9 19.76 7.46 12.35
C LEU A 9 20.45 7.95 11.06
N PRO A 10 21.66 7.48 10.68
CA PRO A 10 22.31 7.93 9.45
C PRO A 10 21.52 7.56 8.20
N GLN A 11 21.01 6.33 8.11
CA GLN A 11 20.20 5.86 6.98
C GLN A 11 18.86 6.60 6.94
N PHE A 12 18.21 6.80 8.08
CA PHE A 12 16.97 7.54 8.22
C PHE A 12 17.12 8.99 7.78
N LEU A 13 18.18 9.68 8.20
CA LEU A 13 18.44 11.07 7.80
C LEU A 13 18.77 11.19 6.31
N PHE A 14 19.57 10.26 5.77
CA PHE A 14 19.90 10.24 4.34
C PHE A 14 18.64 10.00 3.50
N LEU A 15 17.82 9.02 3.86
CA LEU A 15 16.53 8.74 3.23
C LEU A 15 15.58 9.94 3.33
N GLY A 16 15.49 10.56 4.51
CA GLY A 16 14.69 11.76 4.74
C GLY A 16 15.11 12.94 3.84
N LEU A 17 16.41 13.12 3.64
CA LEU A 17 16.94 14.12 2.71
C LEU A 17 16.55 13.82 1.26
N MET A 18 16.70 12.58 0.81
CA MET A 18 16.29 12.15 -0.54
C MET A 18 14.79 12.36 -0.77
N LEU A 19 13.95 12.03 0.22
CA LEU A 19 12.51 12.27 0.18
C LEU A 19 12.18 13.76 0.13
N ALA A 20 12.84 14.58 0.93
CA ALA A 20 12.64 16.04 0.96
C ALA A 20 12.98 16.69 -0.39
N ILE A 21 14.06 16.26 -1.04
CA ILE A 21 14.45 16.73 -2.38
C ILE A 21 13.36 16.37 -3.41
N ALA A 22 12.79 15.18 -3.35
CA ALA A 22 11.78 14.70 -4.29
C ALA A 22 10.37 15.25 -4.03
N TYR A 23 10.02 15.53 -2.77
CA TYR A 23 8.66 15.87 -2.30
C TYR A 23 7.99 16.99 -3.08
N VAL A 24 8.67 18.13 -3.25
CA VAL A 24 8.09 19.30 -3.94
C VAL A 24 8.02 19.08 -5.44
N PRO A 25 9.13 18.76 -6.17
CA PRO A 25 9.08 18.64 -7.62
C PRO A 25 8.17 17.51 -8.09
N LEU A 26 8.18 16.34 -7.43
CA LEU A 26 7.33 15.22 -7.82
C LEU A 26 5.86 15.50 -7.50
N GLY A 27 5.55 16.07 -6.32
CA GLY A 27 4.18 16.38 -5.95
C GLY A 27 3.55 17.45 -6.85
N ASP A 28 4.27 18.49 -7.18
CA ASP A 28 3.81 19.55 -8.10
C ASP A 28 3.69 19.01 -9.54
N TRP A 29 4.59 18.11 -9.97
CA TRP A 29 4.47 17.40 -11.25
C TRP A 29 3.20 16.56 -11.33
N MET A 30 2.92 15.73 -10.33
CA MET A 30 1.70 14.92 -10.28
C MET A 30 0.44 15.78 -10.31
N ALA A 31 0.40 16.88 -9.56
CA ALA A 31 -0.69 17.84 -9.61
C ALA A 31 -0.90 18.41 -11.02
N LYS A 32 0.20 18.78 -11.71
CA LYS A 32 0.17 19.28 -13.08
C LYS A 32 -0.32 18.23 -14.07
N VAL A 33 0.08 16.98 -13.91
CA VAL A 33 -0.37 15.85 -14.76
C VAL A 33 -1.89 15.69 -14.70
N TYR A 34 -2.44 15.63 -13.50
CA TYR A 34 -3.88 15.41 -13.29
C TYR A 34 -4.75 16.65 -13.55
N GLN A 35 -4.14 17.83 -13.62
CA GLN A 35 -4.81 19.08 -14.00
C GLN A 35 -4.59 19.47 -15.46
N SER A 36 -3.81 18.70 -16.22
CA SER A 36 -3.48 19.01 -17.61
C SER A 36 -4.70 18.92 -18.52
N GLU A 37 -4.87 19.89 -19.38
CA GLU A 37 -5.88 19.90 -20.45
C GLU A 37 -5.38 19.26 -21.75
N LYS A 38 -4.05 19.11 -21.89
CA LYS A 38 -3.40 18.59 -23.11
C LYS A 38 -3.14 17.10 -22.97
N ASP A 39 -3.60 16.36 -23.97
CA ASP A 39 -3.31 14.93 -24.10
C ASP A 39 -2.09 14.72 -25.03
N TRP A 40 -1.23 13.79 -24.65
CA TRP A 40 -0.10 13.35 -25.48
C TRP A 40 -0.60 12.45 -26.63
N ALA A 41 0.21 12.30 -27.68
CA ALA A 41 -0.15 11.49 -28.84
C ALA A 41 -0.45 10.02 -28.45
N VAL A 42 0.35 9.44 -27.56
CA VAL A 42 0.17 8.09 -27.05
C VAL A 42 -1.16 7.94 -26.27
N GLU A 43 -1.51 8.94 -25.46
CA GLU A 43 -2.77 8.93 -24.70
C GLU A 43 -3.97 8.98 -25.64
N LYS A 44 -3.93 9.82 -26.67
CA LYS A 44 -4.97 9.89 -27.69
C LYS A 44 -5.15 8.55 -28.40
N ALA A 45 -4.04 7.84 -28.70
CA ALA A 45 -4.10 6.49 -29.27
C ALA A 45 -4.77 5.50 -28.32
N VAL A 46 -4.41 5.52 -27.02
CA VAL A 46 -5.07 4.68 -25.99
C VAL A 46 -6.56 4.99 -25.87
N TYR A 47 -6.94 6.27 -25.84
CA TYR A 47 -8.36 6.67 -25.76
C TYR A 47 -9.15 6.23 -26.99
N ALA A 48 -8.52 6.30 -28.18
CA ALA A 48 -9.16 5.82 -29.42
C ALA A 48 -9.40 4.31 -29.41
N VAL A 49 -8.41 3.52 -28.96
CA VAL A 49 -8.54 2.05 -28.82
C VAL A 49 -9.62 1.68 -27.79
N LEU A 50 -9.63 2.36 -26.64
CA LEU A 50 -10.62 2.12 -25.58
C LEU A 50 -11.98 2.77 -25.85
N ARG A 51 -12.13 3.54 -26.93
CA ARG A 51 -13.33 4.33 -27.27
C ARG A 51 -13.77 5.25 -26.13
N VAL A 52 -12.79 5.84 -25.45
CA VAL A 52 -13.01 6.79 -24.34
C VAL A 52 -13.10 8.21 -24.87
N GLU A 53 -14.12 8.93 -24.43
CA GLU A 53 -14.23 10.38 -24.64
C GLU A 53 -13.53 11.12 -23.48
N PRO A 54 -12.32 11.67 -23.67
CA PRO A 54 -11.52 12.17 -22.55
C PRO A 54 -12.12 13.41 -21.88
N LYS A 55 -12.99 14.15 -22.56
CA LYS A 55 -13.66 15.34 -22.03
C LYS A 55 -14.94 15.02 -21.24
N ARG A 56 -15.43 13.79 -21.29
CA ARG A 56 -16.64 13.37 -20.59
C ARG A 56 -16.34 13.05 -19.14
N GLY A 57 -16.79 13.89 -18.21
CA GLY A 57 -16.70 13.62 -16.78
C GLY A 57 -17.61 12.47 -16.33
N GLN A 58 -17.22 11.80 -15.26
CA GLN A 58 -17.98 10.70 -14.64
C GLN A 58 -18.42 11.11 -13.24
N THR A 59 -19.63 10.72 -12.86
CA THR A 59 -20.09 10.71 -11.47
C THR A 59 -19.37 9.59 -10.70
N TRP A 60 -19.46 9.60 -9.38
CA TRP A 60 -18.87 8.54 -8.57
C TRP A 60 -19.34 7.13 -8.98
N LYS A 61 -20.63 6.97 -9.36
CA LYS A 61 -21.17 5.68 -9.85
C LYS A 61 -20.54 5.25 -11.18
N GLY A 62 -20.37 6.19 -12.10
CA GLY A 62 -19.73 5.93 -13.40
C GLY A 62 -18.25 5.58 -13.25
N TYR A 63 -17.56 6.34 -12.41
CA TYR A 63 -16.14 6.12 -12.10
C TYR A 63 -15.90 4.76 -11.41
N SER A 64 -16.69 4.43 -10.37
CA SER A 64 -16.62 3.14 -9.67
C SER A 64 -16.90 1.96 -10.59
N ARG A 65 -17.92 2.06 -11.47
CA ARG A 65 -18.22 0.99 -12.44
C ARG A 65 -17.08 0.77 -13.42
N ALA A 66 -16.47 1.82 -13.95
CA ALA A 66 -15.33 1.72 -14.85
C ALA A 66 -14.13 1.05 -14.16
N LEU A 67 -13.82 1.48 -12.92
CA LEU A 67 -12.74 0.92 -12.10
C LEU A 67 -12.97 -0.56 -11.77
N LEU A 68 -14.16 -0.92 -11.29
CA LEU A 68 -14.46 -2.31 -10.92
C LEU A 68 -14.48 -3.23 -12.16
N ALA A 69 -14.97 -2.75 -13.31
CA ALA A 69 -14.93 -3.50 -14.56
C ALA A 69 -13.48 -3.73 -15.03
N PHE A 70 -12.62 -2.71 -14.92
CA PHE A 70 -11.19 -2.84 -15.19
C PHE A 70 -10.53 -3.87 -14.26
N SER A 71 -10.79 -3.80 -12.94
CA SER A 71 -10.24 -4.75 -11.97
C SER A 71 -10.71 -6.18 -12.24
N LEU A 72 -11.99 -6.39 -12.53
CA LEU A 72 -12.52 -7.70 -12.88
C LEU A 72 -11.87 -8.28 -14.15
N ALA A 73 -11.74 -7.46 -15.21
CA ALA A 73 -11.05 -7.87 -16.42
C ALA A 73 -9.58 -8.24 -16.14
N SER A 74 -8.90 -7.47 -15.31
CA SER A 74 -7.52 -7.72 -14.87
C SER A 74 -7.39 -9.05 -14.11
N ILE A 75 -8.33 -9.37 -13.20
CA ILE A 75 -8.36 -10.66 -12.48
C ILE A 75 -8.47 -11.81 -13.47
N LEU A 76 -9.41 -11.73 -14.41
CA LEU A 76 -9.64 -12.79 -15.40
C LEU A 76 -8.41 -13.00 -16.31
N VAL A 77 -7.81 -11.90 -16.79
CA VAL A 77 -6.61 -11.95 -17.63
C VAL A 77 -5.42 -12.55 -16.86
N LEU A 78 -5.18 -12.08 -15.63
CA LEU A 78 -4.06 -12.57 -14.83
C LEU A 78 -4.25 -14.04 -14.42
N TYR A 79 -5.46 -14.44 -14.08
CA TYR A 79 -5.81 -15.85 -13.86
C TYR A 79 -5.51 -16.69 -15.10
N ALA A 80 -5.95 -16.23 -16.28
CA ALA A 80 -5.72 -16.94 -17.53
C ALA A 80 -4.23 -17.06 -17.88
N ILE A 81 -3.43 -16.01 -17.70
CA ILE A 81 -1.97 -16.04 -17.93
C ILE A 81 -1.32 -17.14 -17.10
N GLN A 82 -1.65 -17.24 -15.81
CA GLN A 82 -1.09 -18.26 -14.91
C GLN A 82 -1.52 -19.67 -15.30
N ARG A 83 -2.79 -19.85 -15.72
CA ARG A 83 -3.31 -21.16 -16.15
C ARG A 83 -2.79 -21.59 -17.53
N LEU A 84 -2.34 -20.65 -18.34
CA LEU A 84 -1.82 -20.88 -19.69
C LEU A 84 -0.30 -20.73 -19.80
N GLN A 85 0.43 -20.62 -18.68
CA GLN A 85 1.86 -20.34 -18.71
C GLN A 85 2.71 -21.36 -19.46
N THR A 86 2.25 -22.62 -19.55
CA THR A 86 2.95 -23.69 -20.29
C THR A 86 2.92 -23.52 -21.81
N VAL A 87 1.98 -22.73 -22.34
CA VAL A 87 1.86 -22.42 -23.77
C VAL A 87 2.27 -20.99 -24.12
N LEU A 88 2.54 -20.17 -23.10
CA LEU A 88 3.07 -18.82 -23.26
C LEU A 88 4.60 -18.84 -23.31
N PRO A 89 5.25 -17.79 -23.85
CA PRO A 89 6.72 -17.68 -23.87
C PRO A 89 7.29 -17.74 -22.45
N SER A 90 8.19 -18.67 -22.19
CA SER A 90 8.82 -18.83 -20.87
C SER A 90 9.88 -17.80 -20.53
N TRP A 91 10.49 -17.19 -21.55
CA TRP A 91 11.56 -16.19 -21.43
C TRP A 91 12.67 -16.59 -20.44
N GLY A 92 13.16 -17.81 -20.60
CA GLY A 92 14.33 -18.31 -19.88
C GLY A 92 14.06 -19.14 -18.62
N ASN A 93 12.82 -19.17 -18.12
CA ASN A 93 12.42 -20.00 -16.98
C ASN A 93 11.19 -20.87 -17.35
N PRO A 94 11.35 -21.99 -18.09
CA PRO A 94 10.26 -22.85 -18.46
C PRO A 94 9.65 -23.59 -17.26
N ARG A 95 8.34 -23.83 -17.30
CA ARG A 95 7.59 -24.62 -16.33
C ARG A 95 6.74 -25.64 -17.04
N ASP A 96 6.69 -26.86 -16.49
CA ASP A 96 5.97 -27.99 -17.11
C ASP A 96 4.51 -28.05 -16.68
N ALA A 97 4.12 -27.28 -15.65
CA ALA A 97 2.77 -27.27 -15.10
C ALA A 97 2.14 -25.86 -15.10
N ALA A 98 0.84 -25.82 -15.25
CA ALA A 98 0.05 -24.62 -14.96
C ALA A 98 -0.04 -24.38 -13.47
N VAL A 99 -0.14 -23.11 -13.06
CA VAL A 99 -0.37 -22.77 -11.64
C VAL A 99 -1.68 -23.39 -11.16
N GLU A 100 -1.71 -23.93 -9.96
CA GLU A 100 -2.86 -24.57 -9.35
C GLU A 100 -4.07 -23.59 -9.30
N PRO A 101 -5.34 -24.03 -9.52
CA PRO A 101 -6.49 -23.13 -9.66
C PRO A 101 -6.73 -22.17 -8.49
N TYR A 102 -6.65 -22.66 -7.25
CA TYR A 102 -6.86 -21.81 -6.07
C TYR A 102 -5.71 -20.83 -5.87
N MET A 103 -4.47 -21.25 -6.12
CA MET A 103 -3.29 -20.40 -6.11
C MET A 103 -3.36 -19.32 -7.20
N ALA A 104 -3.77 -19.70 -8.41
CA ALA A 104 -3.96 -18.74 -9.51
C ALA A 104 -5.05 -17.70 -9.19
N PHE A 105 -6.13 -18.11 -8.53
CA PHE A 105 -7.17 -17.18 -8.03
C PHE A 105 -6.61 -16.25 -6.97
N ASN A 106 -5.94 -16.78 -5.95
CA ASN A 106 -5.33 -15.98 -4.87
C ASN A 106 -4.35 -14.95 -5.45
N THR A 107 -3.45 -15.38 -6.33
CA THR A 107 -2.47 -14.51 -6.99
C THR A 107 -3.15 -13.42 -7.83
N ALA A 108 -4.18 -13.77 -8.61
CA ALA A 108 -4.91 -12.80 -9.41
C ALA A 108 -5.64 -11.76 -8.52
N ALA A 109 -6.30 -12.21 -7.45
CA ALA A 109 -6.93 -11.35 -6.46
C ALA A 109 -5.90 -10.42 -5.81
N SER A 110 -4.78 -10.98 -5.41
CA SER A 110 -3.67 -10.32 -4.73
C SER A 110 -3.05 -9.21 -5.58
N PHE A 111 -2.62 -9.51 -6.81
CA PHE A 111 -1.94 -8.52 -7.64
C PHE A 111 -2.88 -7.43 -8.17
N VAL A 112 -4.14 -7.74 -8.45
CA VAL A 112 -5.11 -6.73 -8.88
C VAL A 112 -5.54 -5.82 -7.73
N SER A 113 -5.56 -6.31 -6.50
CA SER A 113 -5.84 -5.50 -5.32
C SER A 113 -4.64 -4.70 -4.81
N ASN A 114 -3.48 -4.78 -5.46
CA ASN A 114 -2.21 -4.16 -5.03
C ASN A 114 -1.62 -4.77 -3.75
N THR A 115 -2.07 -5.95 -3.36
CA THR A 115 -1.56 -6.66 -2.18
C THR A 115 -0.24 -7.36 -2.49
N ASN A 116 -0.18 -8.05 -3.62
CA ASN A 116 0.97 -8.80 -4.11
C ASN A 116 1.45 -9.92 -3.17
N TRP A 117 0.57 -10.42 -2.32
CA TRP A 117 0.76 -11.63 -1.55
C TRP A 117 1.06 -12.81 -2.48
N GLN A 118 2.10 -13.57 -2.17
CA GLN A 118 2.48 -14.80 -2.88
C GLN A 118 2.52 -15.97 -1.90
N SER A 119 1.74 -17.01 -2.18
CA SER A 119 1.74 -18.28 -1.43
C SER A 119 2.71 -19.31 -2.03
N TYR A 120 3.69 -18.85 -2.81
CA TYR A 120 4.64 -19.67 -3.58
C TYR A 120 5.94 -18.90 -3.83
N SER A 121 7.01 -19.63 -4.12
CA SER A 121 8.26 -19.07 -4.65
C SER A 121 8.10 -18.81 -6.15
N GLY A 122 8.26 -17.56 -6.57
CA GLY A 122 8.03 -17.14 -7.95
C GLY A 122 8.98 -17.83 -8.94
N GLU A 123 10.25 -17.99 -8.56
CA GLU A 123 11.30 -18.65 -9.33
C GLU A 123 11.01 -20.11 -9.61
N ASP A 124 10.25 -20.80 -8.74
CA ASP A 124 9.90 -22.21 -8.88
C ASP A 124 8.54 -22.46 -9.53
N THR A 125 7.63 -21.50 -9.41
CA THR A 125 6.22 -21.68 -9.79
C THR A 125 5.87 -21.03 -11.12
N LEU A 126 6.48 -19.89 -11.45
CA LEU A 126 6.11 -19.09 -12.62
C LEU A 126 7.21 -19.04 -13.69
N THR A 127 6.77 -18.98 -14.95
CA THR A 127 7.66 -18.60 -16.05
C THR A 127 7.99 -17.10 -15.97
N ASN A 128 9.17 -16.67 -16.47
CA ASN A 128 9.46 -15.24 -16.59
C ASN A 128 8.44 -14.51 -17.49
N GLY A 129 7.85 -15.22 -18.46
CA GLY A 129 6.77 -14.70 -19.29
C GLY A 129 5.51 -14.38 -18.47
N ALA A 130 5.07 -15.29 -17.60
CA ALA A 130 3.95 -15.05 -16.70
C ALA A 130 4.24 -13.92 -15.69
N GLN A 131 5.47 -13.87 -15.17
CA GLN A 131 5.92 -12.78 -14.30
C GLN A 131 5.81 -11.41 -14.99
N MET A 132 6.35 -11.28 -16.21
CA MET A 132 6.44 -9.98 -16.89
C MET A 132 5.11 -9.55 -17.53
N LEU A 133 4.41 -10.46 -18.25
CA LEU A 133 3.14 -10.15 -18.93
C LEU A 133 1.95 -10.07 -17.97
N GLY A 134 2.03 -10.78 -16.86
CA GLY A 134 0.97 -10.84 -15.85
C GLY A 134 1.28 -9.94 -14.64
N LEU A 135 2.17 -10.40 -13.77
CA LEU A 135 2.39 -9.81 -12.46
C LEU A 135 2.96 -8.39 -12.56
N THR A 136 4.02 -8.17 -13.35
CA THR A 136 4.64 -6.86 -13.51
C THR A 136 3.67 -5.83 -14.12
N VAL A 137 2.83 -6.24 -15.09
CA VAL A 137 1.79 -5.37 -15.64
C VAL A 137 0.77 -4.98 -14.57
N GLN A 138 0.40 -5.90 -13.67
CA GLN A 138 -0.53 -5.59 -12.58
C GLN A 138 0.10 -4.70 -11.51
N ASN A 139 1.39 -4.81 -11.26
CA ASN A 139 2.10 -3.88 -10.36
C ASN A 139 1.97 -2.42 -10.82
N PHE A 140 2.04 -2.17 -12.13
CA PHE A 140 1.72 -0.85 -12.68
C PHE A 140 0.24 -0.48 -12.55
N ALA A 141 -0.63 -1.38 -13.02
CA ALA A 141 -2.05 -1.11 -13.16
C ALA A 141 -2.73 -0.87 -11.81
N SER A 142 -2.43 -1.70 -10.81
CA SER A 142 -3.02 -1.62 -9.47
C SER A 142 -2.57 -0.35 -8.71
N ALA A 143 -1.32 0.07 -8.88
CA ALA A 143 -0.81 1.33 -8.34
C ALA A 143 -1.50 2.55 -8.97
N ALA A 144 -1.67 2.54 -10.31
CA ALA A 144 -2.36 3.62 -11.01
C ALA A 144 -3.83 3.75 -10.58
N VAL A 145 -4.51 2.64 -10.27
CA VAL A 145 -5.87 2.66 -9.69
C VAL A 145 -5.89 3.43 -8.37
N GLY A 146 -4.92 3.24 -7.49
CA GLY A 146 -4.81 4.00 -6.24
C GLY A 146 -4.69 5.52 -6.49
N LEU A 147 -3.82 5.93 -7.43
CA LEU A 147 -3.69 7.33 -7.84
C LEU A 147 -5.02 7.90 -8.36
N CYS A 148 -5.76 7.15 -9.17
CA CYS A 148 -7.05 7.56 -9.71
C CYS A 148 -8.06 7.89 -8.60
N VAL A 149 -8.18 7.04 -7.59
CA VAL A 149 -9.12 7.24 -6.47
C VAL A 149 -8.72 8.45 -5.63
N ALA A 150 -7.43 8.61 -5.33
CA ALA A 150 -6.93 9.75 -4.58
C ALA A 150 -7.24 11.08 -5.29
N VAL A 151 -6.98 11.14 -6.60
CA VAL A 151 -7.25 12.35 -7.39
C VAL A 151 -8.74 12.62 -7.52
N ALA A 152 -9.58 11.60 -7.67
CA ALA A 152 -11.03 11.74 -7.68
C ALA A 152 -11.56 12.32 -6.36
N LEU A 153 -11.04 11.84 -5.21
CA LEU A 153 -11.38 12.38 -3.90
C LEU A 153 -10.92 13.85 -3.74
N ILE A 154 -9.69 14.16 -4.16
CA ILE A 154 -9.18 15.55 -4.12
C ILE A 154 -10.08 16.47 -4.95
N ARG A 155 -10.48 16.05 -6.16
CA ARG A 155 -11.37 16.85 -7.02
C ARG A 155 -12.73 17.08 -6.35
N GLY A 156 -13.31 16.06 -5.72
CA GLY A 156 -14.54 16.19 -4.96
C GLY A 156 -14.39 17.20 -3.83
N LEU A 157 -13.40 17.04 -2.96
CA LEU A 157 -13.14 17.89 -1.81
C LEU A 157 -12.85 19.36 -2.20
N ALA A 158 -12.14 19.57 -3.30
CA ALA A 158 -11.74 20.89 -3.77
C ALA A 158 -12.73 21.53 -4.76
N HIS A 159 -13.82 20.81 -5.13
CA HIS A 159 -14.77 21.23 -6.17
C HIS A 159 -14.10 21.63 -7.49
N LEU A 160 -13.08 20.89 -7.88
CA LEU A 160 -12.39 21.09 -9.15
C LEU A 160 -13.20 20.42 -10.26
N GLY A 161 -14.09 21.14 -10.92
CA GLY A 161 -14.93 20.60 -12.01
C GLY A 161 -14.15 19.81 -13.07
N TYR A 162 -14.85 18.98 -13.83
CA TYR A 162 -14.27 18.19 -14.93
C TYR A 162 -15.20 18.20 -16.15
N PRO A 163 -14.75 18.44 -17.38
CA PRO A 163 -13.40 18.96 -17.70
C PRO A 163 -13.20 20.37 -17.16
N ARG A 164 -11.96 20.75 -16.92
CA ARG A 164 -11.62 22.12 -16.54
C ARG A 164 -11.82 22.99 -17.77
N ASP A 165 -12.89 23.78 -17.82
CA ASP A 165 -13.12 24.69 -18.94
C ASP A 165 -12.20 25.90 -18.80
N SER A 166 -11.14 25.95 -19.63
CA SER A 166 -10.20 27.06 -19.71
C SER A 166 -10.82 28.36 -20.22
N ARG A 167 -12.04 28.32 -20.75
CA ARG A 167 -12.76 29.49 -21.26
C ARG A 167 -13.46 30.28 -20.17
N VAL A 168 -13.58 29.73 -18.97
CA VAL A 168 -14.10 30.48 -17.82
C VAL A 168 -12.93 31.12 -17.10
N GLY A 169 -12.68 32.36 -17.46
CA GLY A 169 -11.56 33.24 -17.19
C GLY A 169 -10.79 33.08 -15.90
N GLY A 170 -9.48 33.42 -15.97
CA GLY A 170 -8.56 33.54 -14.85
C GLY A 170 -9.09 34.41 -13.72
N GLY A 171 -9.90 33.84 -12.90
CA GLY A 171 -10.47 34.40 -11.71
C GLY A 171 -10.45 33.35 -10.61
N GLN A 172 -10.31 33.79 -9.40
CA GLN A 172 -10.24 33.00 -8.17
C GLN A 172 -11.21 31.79 -8.18
N PRO A 173 -10.84 30.65 -7.55
CA PRO A 173 -11.76 29.52 -7.40
C PRO A 173 -13.02 30.01 -6.67
N GLY A 174 -14.14 30.08 -7.37
CA GLY A 174 -15.39 30.34 -6.71
C GLY A 174 -16.41 31.25 -7.41
N ILE A 175 -16.10 31.94 -8.52
CA ILE A 175 -17.09 32.82 -9.19
C ILE A 175 -17.00 32.67 -10.70
N SER A 176 -17.77 31.76 -11.28
CA SER A 176 -18.16 31.85 -12.68
C SER A 176 -19.55 31.29 -12.87
N GLY A 177 -20.43 32.11 -13.47
CA GLY A 177 -21.85 31.85 -13.68
C GLY A 177 -22.21 30.83 -14.77
N GLY A 178 -21.34 29.85 -15.04
CA GLY A 178 -21.67 28.69 -15.83
C GLY A 178 -21.99 27.53 -14.89
N THR A 179 -23.12 26.87 -15.04
CA THR A 179 -23.49 25.65 -14.31
C THR A 179 -22.54 24.52 -14.66
N VAL A 180 -21.43 24.41 -13.91
CA VAL A 180 -20.59 23.21 -13.94
C VAL A 180 -21.49 22.06 -13.50
N PRO A 181 -21.58 20.95 -14.26
CA PRO A 181 -22.35 19.79 -13.83
C PRO A 181 -21.86 19.34 -12.45
N GLN A 182 -22.72 19.42 -11.45
CA GLN A 182 -22.41 19.04 -10.08
C GLN A 182 -22.18 17.53 -9.99
N GLY A 183 -21.28 17.09 -9.10
CA GLY A 183 -21.04 15.68 -8.82
C GLY A 183 -20.09 14.96 -9.77
N LEU A 184 -19.39 15.64 -10.69
CA LEU A 184 -18.36 15.03 -11.54
C LEU A 184 -17.02 15.02 -10.82
N ILE A 185 -16.39 13.83 -10.73
CA ILE A 185 -15.12 13.62 -10.01
C ILE A 185 -13.92 13.31 -10.92
N GLY A 186 -14.13 13.21 -12.24
CA GLY A 186 -13.08 12.95 -13.19
C GLY A 186 -13.48 11.95 -14.27
N ASN A 187 -12.50 11.35 -14.96
CA ASN A 187 -12.67 10.24 -15.88
C ASN A 187 -11.64 9.18 -15.57
N PHE A 188 -12.06 8.01 -15.12
CA PHE A 188 -11.20 6.92 -14.68
C PHE A 188 -10.15 6.53 -15.73
N TRP A 189 -10.55 6.37 -16.98
CA TRP A 189 -9.65 5.94 -18.06
C TRP A 189 -8.56 6.97 -18.37
N VAL A 190 -8.92 8.24 -18.29
CA VAL A 190 -7.98 9.35 -18.47
C VAL A 190 -6.99 9.41 -17.31
N ASP A 191 -7.48 9.29 -16.08
CA ASP A 191 -6.66 9.33 -14.88
C ASP A 191 -5.70 8.13 -14.84
N LEU A 192 -6.20 6.92 -15.17
CA LEU A 192 -5.40 5.69 -15.26
C LEU A 192 -4.29 5.83 -16.29
N THR A 193 -4.63 6.25 -17.51
CA THR A 193 -3.65 6.40 -18.60
C THR A 193 -2.57 7.41 -18.26
N ARG A 194 -2.95 8.55 -17.70
CA ARG A 194 -1.99 9.60 -17.29
C ARG A 194 -1.11 9.17 -16.13
N GLY A 195 -1.66 8.48 -15.14
CA GLY A 195 -0.91 7.91 -14.03
C GLY A 195 0.16 6.93 -14.52
N LEU A 196 -0.21 6.04 -15.42
CA LEU A 196 0.71 5.08 -16.02
C LEU A 196 1.80 5.77 -16.86
N ILE A 197 1.40 6.58 -17.84
CA ILE A 197 2.33 7.08 -18.88
C ILE A 197 3.18 8.26 -18.38
N ARG A 198 2.61 9.15 -17.55
CA ARG A 198 3.31 10.40 -17.18
C ARG A 198 3.99 10.33 -15.82
N ILE A 199 3.61 9.37 -14.95
CA ILE A 199 4.13 9.29 -13.59
C ILE A 199 4.89 7.98 -13.40
N LEU A 200 4.20 6.85 -13.43
CA LEU A 200 4.79 5.56 -13.06
C LEU A 200 5.87 5.09 -14.05
N LEU A 201 5.59 5.10 -15.35
CA LEU A 201 6.51 4.60 -16.37
C LEU A 201 7.85 5.37 -16.41
N PRO A 202 7.89 6.71 -16.42
CA PRO A 202 9.16 7.42 -16.43
C PRO A 202 9.98 7.20 -15.16
N LEU A 203 9.33 7.19 -13.99
CA LEU A 203 10.00 6.97 -12.71
C LEU A 203 10.59 5.56 -12.63
N SER A 204 9.80 4.53 -12.98
CA SER A 204 10.28 3.15 -12.92
C SER A 204 11.39 2.87 -13.92
N PHE A 205 11.38 3.52 -15.09
CA PHE A 205 12.49 3.41 -16.02
C PHE A 205 13.79 3.96 -15.43
N ILE A 206 13.75 5.13 -14.78
CA ILE A 206 14.91 5.72 -14.12
C ILE A 206 15.38 4.83 -12.97
N VAL A 207 14.47 4.37 -12.09
CA VAL A 207 14.83 3.51 -10.95
C VAL A 207 15.39 2.18 -11.42
N ALA A 208 14.82 1.56 -12.47
CA ALA A 208 15.35 0.32 -13.04
C ALA A 208 16.79 0.49 -13.54
N LEU A 209 17.11 1.59 -14.22
CA LEU A 209 18.50 1.87 -14.65
C LEU A 209 19.44 2.04 -13.45
N VAL A 210 19.00 2.71 -12.39
CA VAL A 210 19.80 2.86 -11.17
C VAL A 210 20.04 1.51 -10.51
N LEU A 211 19.00 0.66 -10.38
CA LEU A 211 19.13 -0.68 -9.81
C LEU A 211 20.07 -1.57 -10.64
N ILE A 212 19.96 -1.55 -11.97
CA ILE A 212 20.90 -2.29 -12.85
C ILE A 212 22.34 -1.81 -12.63
N PHE A 213 22.54 -0.50 -12.56
CA PHE A 213 23.88 0.07 -12.32
C PHE A 213 24.45 -0.36 -10.96
N LEU A 214 23.59 -0.53 -9.97
CA LEU A 214 23.95 -0.99 -8.62
C LEU A 214 24.08 -2.51 -8.49
N GLY A 215 23.82 -3.28 -9.56
CA GLY A 215 24.07 -4.72 -9.63
C GLY A 215 22.82 -5.59 -9.53
N THR A 216 21.62 -5.04 -9.47
CA THR A 216 20.38 -5.82 -9.55
C THR A 216 20.28 -6.53 -10.89
N MET A 217 19.96 -7.82 -10.88
CA MET A 217 19.91 -8.65 -12.08
C MET A 217 18.89 -8.16 -13.10
N GLN A 218 19.24 -8.17 -14.39
CA GLN A 218 18.32 -7.88 -15.49
C GLN A 218 18.68 -8.73 -16.72
N THR A 219 17.97 -9.83 -16.93
CA THR A 219 18.27 -10.73 -18.06
C THR A 219 17.03 -11.57 -18.43
N PHE A 220 16.92 -11.94 -19.71
CA PHE A 220 16.00 -12.95 -20.22
C PHE A 220 16.73 -14.27 -20.56
N GLY A 221 17.98 -14.42 -20.13
CA GLY A 221 18.76 -15.64 -20.32
C GLY A 221 18.18 -16.80 -19.50
N SER A 222 18.39 -18.02 -19.98
CA SER A 222 18.00 -19.24 -19.27
C SER A 222 18.76 -19.38 -17.95
N ASN A 223 18.18 -20.13 -17.02
CA ASN A 223 18.83 -20.51 -15.78
C ASN A 223 20.23 -21.11 -16.02
N VAL A 224 21.10 -20.99 -15.06
CA VAL A 224 22.47 -21.51 -15.11
C VAL A 224 22.61 -22.66 -14.15
N VAL A 225 22.90 -23.85 -14.70
CA VAL A 225 23.25 -24.99 -13.86
C VAL A 225 24.74 -24.91 -13.53
N THR A 226 25.08 -24.89 -12.24
CA THR A 226 26.46 -24.88 -11.76
C THR A 226 27.12 -26.23 -11.99
N SER A 227 28.46 -26.29 -11.85
CA SER A 227 29.21 -27.56 -11.88
C SER A 227 28.79 -28.55 -10.78
N LEU A 228 28.14 -28.08 -9.73
CA LEU A 228 27.59 -28.89 -8.64
C LEU A 228 26.14 -29.33 -8.88
N GLY A 229 25.56 -29.03 -10.05
CA GLY A 229 24.16 -29.36 -10.37
C GLY A 229 23.13 -28.46 -9.75
N VAL A 230 23.50 -27.32 -9.15
CA VAL A 230 22.58 -26.36 -8.59
C VAL A 230 22.06 -25.47 -9.71
N ASP A 231 20.73 -25.38 -9.87
CA ASP A 231 20.08 -24.46 -10.80
C ASP A 231 19.99 -23.05 -10.20
N ILE A 232 20.58 -22.08 -10.89
CA ILE A 232 20.51 -20.65 -10.51
C ILE A 232 19.51 -19.98 -11.43
N PRO A 233 18.32 -19.62 -10.93
CA PRO A 233 17.31 -18.94 -11.72
C PRO A 233 17.78 -17.53 -12.11
N ARG A 234 17.49 -17.14 -13.37
CA ARG A 234 17.78 -15.82 -13.90
C ARG A 234 16.51 -15.19 -14.48
N ALA A 235 16.37 -13.87 -14.29
CA ALA A 235 15.15 -13.18 -14.67
C ALA A 235 15.37 -11.67 -14.90
N PRO A 236 14.40 -10.96 -15.52
CA PRO A 236 14.42 -9.51 -15.68
C PRO A 236 13.99 -8.79 -14.38
N VAL A 237 14.82 -8.93 -13.33
CA VAL A 237 14.51 -8.54 -11.96
C VAL A 237 14.39 -7.03 -11.80
N ALA A 238 15.41 -6.25 -12.22
CA ALA A 238 15.49 -4.82 -11.93
C ALA A 238 14.28 -4.02 -12.47
N SER A 239 13.74 -4.42 -13.63
CA SER A 239 12.54 -3.77 -14.17
C SER A 239 11.30 -4.05 -13.35
N GLN A 240 11.11 -5.28 -12.89
CA GLN A 240 9.98 -5.61 -12.00
C GLN A 240 10.16 -4.96 -10.63
N GLU A 241 11.38 -4.99 -10.08
CA GLU A 241 11.71 -4.39 -8.78
C GLU A 241 11.39 -2.89 -8.74
N ALA A 242 11.86 -2.14 -9.74
CA ALA A 242 11.57 -0.71 -9.85
C ALA A 242 10.06 -0.41 -9.92
N ILE A 243 9.31 -1.20 -10.68
CA ILE A 243 7.85 -1.05 -10.83
C ILE A 243 7.15 -1.40 -9.53
N LYS A 244 7.51 -2.54 -8.93
CA LYS A 244 6.97 -3.07 -7.68
C LYS A 244 7.10 -2.06 -6.55
N LEU A 245 8.29 -1.53 -6.35
CA LEU A 245 8.57 -0.62 -5.24
C LEU A 245 7.91 0.76 -5.41
N LEU A 246 8.03 1.36 -6.60
CA LEU A 246 7.35 2.64 -6.89
C LEU A 246 5.83 2.53 -6.85
N GLY A 247 5.27 1.37 -7.19
CA GLY A 247 3.84 1.09 -7.11
C GLY A 247 3.33 0.78 -5.71
N THR A 248 4.22 0.72 -4.71
CA THR A 248 3.92 0.18 -3.38
C THR A 248 3.24 -1.18 -3.48
N ASN A 249 3.88 -2.06 -4.25
CA ASN A 249 3.52 -3.45 -4.43
C ASN A 249 4.46 -4.34 -3.61
N GLY A 250 4.07 -5.57 -3.40
CA GLY A 250 4.95 -6.61 -2.87
C GLY A 250 5.18 -7.71 -3.90
N GLY A 251 5.50 -8.88 -3.40
CA GLY A 251 5.87 -10.00 -4.22
C GLY A 251 7.22 -9.80 -4.91
N GLY A 252 7.56 -10.68 -5.80
CA GLY A 252 8.82 -10.62 -6.52
C GLY A 252 9.00 -11.84 -7.40
N ILE A 253 10.11 -11.88 -8.11
CA ILE A 253 10.53 -13.04 -8.88
C ILE A 253 10.99 -14.13 -7.93
N PHE A 254 11.75 -13.77 -6.90
CA PHE A 254 12.27 -14.69 -5.90
C PHE A 254 11.37 -14.76 -4.65
N GLY A 255 11.23 -15.96 -4.08
CA GLY A 255 10.46 -16.18 -2.85
C GLY A 255 11.00 -15.41 -1.65
N ALA A 256 12.32 -15.19 -1.60
CA ALA A 256 12.96 -14.36 -0.58
C ALA A 256 12.73 -12.84 -0.77
N ASN A 257 12.15 -12.42 -1.88
CA ASN A 257 11.86 -11.02 -2.20
C ASN A 257 13.13 -10.14 -2.14
N SER A 258 13.04 -8.89 -1.66
CA SER A 258 14.18 -7.97 -1.53
C SER A 258 15.26 -8.42 -0.51
N ALA A 259 15.10 -9.57 0.17
CA ALA A 259 16.19 -10.23 0.87
C ALA A 259 17.12 -10.99 -0.10
N HIS A 260 16.64 -11.35 -1.31
CA HIS A 260 17.42 -12.06 -2.30
C HIS A 260 18.52 -11.16 -2.90
N PRO A 261 19.81 -11.64 -2.96
CA PRO A 261 20.91 -10.82 -3.48
C PRO A 261 20.74 -10.36 -4.94
N PHE A 262 19.92 -11.03 -5.75
CA PHE A 262 19.66 -10.65 -7.13
C PHE A 262 18.61 -9.54 -7.26
N GLU A 263 17.74 -9.38 -6.27
CA GLU A 263 16.81 -8.25 -6.18
C GLU A 263 17.51 -7.04 -5.55
N ASN A 264 18.13 -7.21 -4.39
CA ASN A 264 18.73 -6.17 -3.56
C ASN A 264 20.18 -6.52 -3.18
N PRO A 265 21.18 -6.31 -4.08
CA PRO A 265 22.55 -6.79 -3.89
C PRO A 265 23.36 -6.04 -2.82
N THR A 266 23.05 -4.77 -2.54
CA THR A 266 23.88 -3.90 -1.71
C THR A 266 23.08 -3.09 -0.70
N ALA A 267 23.75 -2.57 0.35
CA ALA A 267 23.10 -1.63 1.28
C ALA A 267 22.60 -0.35 0.58
N PHE A 268 23.22 0.05 -0.53
CA PHE A 268 22.77 1.22 -1.27
C PHE A 268 21.53 0.92 -2.12
N THR A 269 21.42 -0.28 -2.72
CA THR A 269 20.17 -0.72 -3.36
C THR A 269 19.04 -0.75 -2.34
N ASN A 270 19.28 -1.22 -1.13
CA ASN A 270 18.28 -1.23 -0.05
C ASN A 270 17.71 0.16 0.24
N VAL A 271 18.57 1.18 0.32
CA VAL A 271 18.12 2.56 0.51
C VAL A 271 17.30 3.08 -0.67
N ILE A 272 17.69 2.77 -1.92
CA ILE A 272 16.93 3.14 -3.12
C ILE A 272 15.57 2.44 -3.15
N GLU A 273 15.50 1.19 -2.73
CA GLU A 273 14.25 0.46 -2.60
C GLU A 273 13.31 1.10 -1.58
N ILE A 274 13.79 1.39 -0.37
CA ILE A 274 13.00 2.08 0.67
C ILE A 274 12.56 3.47 0.18
N TRP A 275 13.43 4.21 -0.49
CA TRP A 275 13.06 5.49 -1.09
C TRP A 275 11.94 5.33 -2.11
N SER A 276 12.02 4.32 -2.95
CA SER A 276 11.01 4.04 -3.98
C SER A 276 9.64 3.71 -3.37
N LEU A 277 9.60 2.97 -2.26
CA LEU A 277 8.37 2.70 -1.49
C LEU A 277 7.69 3.97 -0.99
N LEU A 278 8.46 4.96 -0.59
CA LEU A 278 7.98 6.13 0.14
C LEU A 278 7.72 7.35 -0.74
N VAL A 279 8.47 7.50 -1.84
CA VAL A 279 8.58 8.78 -2.57
C VAL A 279 7.25 9.24 -3.16
N ILE A 280 6.49 8.36 -3.81
CA ILE A 280 5.21 8.74 -4.42
C ILE A 280 4.18 9.00 -3.32
N SER A 281 4.11 8.15 -2.31
CA SER A 281 3.14 8.27 -1.21
C SER A 281 3.29 9.59 -0.45
N PHE A 282 4.51 9.97 -0.06
CA PHE A 282 4.75 11.27 0.55
C PHE A 282 4.48 12.43 -0.43
N SER A 283 4.93 12.33 -1.68
CA SER A 283 4.74 13.39 -2.68
C SER A 283 3.25 13.60 -3.04
N MET A 284 2.40 12.59 -2.89
CA MET A 284 0.95 12.72 -3.07
C MET A 284 0.32 13.68 -2.05
N ILE A 285 0.89 13.81 -0.86
CA ILE A 285 0.44 14.81 0.14
C ILE A 285 0.71 16.23 -0.39
N ARG A 286 1.85 16.44 -1.07
CA ARG A 286 2.15 17.70 -1.76
C ARG A 286 1.18 17.94 -2.92
N THR A 287 0.89 16.91 -3.72
CA THR A 287 -0.08 16.95 -4.80
C THR A 287 -1.45 17.43 -4.30
N TYR A 288 -1.90 16.86 -3.19
CA TYR A 288 -3.12 17.30 -2.52
C TYR A 288 -3.07 18.79 -2.16
N GLY A 289 -2.01 19.23 -1.46
CA GLY A 289 -1.86 20.63 -1.07
C GLY A 289 -1.88 21.61 -2.24
N THR A 290 -1.24 21.23 -3.35
CA THR A 290 -1.22 22.02 -4.59
C THR A 290 -2.60 22.06 -5.24
N MET A 291 -3.32 20.94 -5.33
CA MET A 291 -4.64 20.87 -5.95
C MET A 291 -5.72 21.58 -5.13
N VAL A 292 -5.68 21.51 -3.81
CA VAL A 292 -6.66 22.21 -2.94
C VAL A 292 -6.28 23.66 -2.63
N GLY A 293 -5.05 24.08 -2.96
CA GLY A 293 -4.56 25.43 -2.70
C GLY A 293 -4.17 25.69 -1.24
N SER A 294 -3.85 24.64 -0.46
CA SER A 294 -3.51 24.76 0.96
C SER A 294 -2.28 23.93 1.34
N GLN A 295 -1.10 24.52 1.20
CA GLN A 295 0.15 23.87 1.61
C GLN A 295 0.24 23.69 3.13
N LYS A 296 -0.37 24.60 3.91
CA LYS A 296 -0.40 24.47 5.36
C LYS A 296 -1.08 23.17 5.80
N GLN A 297 -2.19 22.80 5.13
CA GLN A 297 -2.87 21.55 5.42
C GLN A 297 -2.05 20.33 4.95
N ALA A 298 -1.40 20.41 3.79
CA ALA A 298 -0.51 19.36 3.32
C ALA A 298 0.64 19.11 4.32
N TYR A 299 1.31 20.16 4.81
CA TYR A 299 2.35 19.99 5.83
C TYR A 299 1.81 19.44 7.16
N THR A 300 0.57 19.75 7.51
CA THR A 300 -0.09 19.14 8.68
C THR A 300 -0.26 17.63 8.49
N LEU A 301 -0.76 17.19 7.33
CA LEU A 301 -0.90 15.77 7.01
C LEU A 301 0.46 15.07 6.88
N LEU A 302 1.45 15.74 6.31
CA LEU A 302 2.82 15.25 6.24
C LEU A 302 3.41 15.03 7.64
N SER A 303 3.16 15.94 8.58
CA SER A 303 3.61 15.78 9.97
C SER A 303 2.93 14.62 10.70
N VAL A 304 1.67 14.32 10.39
CA VAL A 304 0.96 13.14 10.91
C VAL A 304 1.59 11.87 10.36
N ALA A 305 1.63 11.72 9.04
CA ALA A 305 2.12 10.51 8.39
C ALA A 305 3.61 10.28 8.66
N GLY A 306 4.45 11.29 8.48
CA GLY A 306 5.90 11.21 8.71
C GLY A 306 6.24 11.04 10.19
N GLY A 307 5.46 11.63 11.10
CA GLY A 307 5.63 11.49 12.54
C GLY A 307 5.36 10.06 13.01
N ILE A 308 4.25 9.45 12.58
CA ILE A 308 3.94 8.05 12.87
C ILE A 308 5.03 7.13 12.31
N TRP A 309 5.40 7.30 11.03
CA TRP A 309 6.46 6.52 10.40
C TRP A 309 7.78 6.60 11.18
N ALA A 310 8.22 7.81 11.55
CA ALA A 310 9.47 8.00 12.29
C ALA A 310 9.44 7.34 13.67
N VAL A 311 8.32 7.46 14.40
CA VAL A 311 8.12 6.81 15.71
C VAL A 311 8.16 5.30 15.57
N MET A 312 7.47 4.73 14.56
CA MET A 312 7.46 3.29 14.33
C MET A 312 8.84 2.75 13.95
N VAL A 313 9.63 3.46 13.13
CA VAL A 313 11.03 3.10 12.83
C VAL A 313 11.85 3.03 14.12
N GLY A 314 11.71 4.00 15.00
CA GLY A 314 12.42 4.00 16.30
C GLY A 314 11.99 2.83 17.20
N LEU A 315 10.69 2.56 17.28
CA LEU A 315 10.14 1.49 18.12
C LEU A 315 10.53 0.10 17.62
N VAL A 316 10.41 -0.17 16.31
CA VAL A 316 10.77 -1.49 15.74
C VAL A 316 12.29 -1.71 15.82
N SER A 317 13.10 -0.68 15.52
CA SER A 317 14.56 -0.78 15.68
C SER A 317 14.95 -1.08 17.12
N TRP A 318 14.31 -0.42 18.09
CA TRP A 318 14.54 -0.69 19.51
C TRP A 318 14.10 -2.09 19.92
N ALA A 319 12.91 -2.53 19.48
CA ALA A 319 12.39 -3.85 19.81
C ALA A 319 13.30 -4.96 19.27
N GLN A 320 13.84 -4.78 18.07
CA GLN A 320 14.67 -5.77 17.42
C GLN A 320 16.13 -5.78 17.95
N ASP A 321 16.64 -4.62 18.43
CA ASP A 321 17.94 -4.52 19.10
C ASP A 321 17.92 -5.06 20.56
N THR A 322 16.72 -5.31 21.11
CA THR A 322 16.53 -5.79 22.48
C THR A 322 16.22 -7.28 22.47
N PRO A 323 17.17 -8.16 22.89
CA PRO A 323 16.91 -9.60 22.90
C PRO A 323 15.77 -9.96 23.85
N VAL A 324 14.68 -10.45 23.33
CA VAL A 324 13.51 -10.93 24.09
C VAL A 324 13.36 -12.44 23.86
N GLY A 325 13.13 -13.18 24.94
CA GLY A 325 13.09 -14.65 24.90
C GLY A 325 14.44 -15.31 25.20
N ALA A 326 14.41 -16.59 25.55
CA ALA A 326 15.59 -17.32 26.00
C ALA A 326 16.63 -17.51 24.87
N ALA A 327 16.19 -17.83 23.66
CA ALA A 327 17.06 -18.07 22.52
C ALA A 327 17.78 -16.77 22.07
N ALA A 328 17.06 -15.65 21.94
CA ALA A 328 17.65 -14.38 21.57
C ALA A 328 18.63 -13.86 22.63
N ARG A 329 18.31 -14.05 23.93
CA ARG A 329 19.23 -13.71 25.03
C ARG A 329 20.49 -14.58 25.01
N ALA A 330 20.38 -15.87 24.72
CA ALA A 330 21.51 -16.77 24.61
C ALA A 330 22.41 -16.42 23.40
N ALA A 331 21.81 -16.03 22.27
CA ALA A 331 22.51 -15.60 21.08
C ALA A 331 23.07 -14.15 21.18
N GLY A 332 22.57 -13.35 22.11
CA GLY A 332 22.96 -11.95 22.29
C GLY A 332 22.38 -10.96 21.27
N ALA A 333 21.52 -11.42 20.34
CA ALA A 333 20.90 -10.59 19.31
C ALA A 333 19.67 -11.27 18.70
N ASN A 334 18.77 -10.46 18.11
CA ASN A 334 17.63 -10.91 17.31
C ASN A 334 17.97 -10.85 15.81
N MET A 335 18.93 -11.68 15.37
CA MET A 335 19.42 -11.70 13.99
C MET A 335 18.79 -12.79 13.13
N GLU A 336 17.93 -13.64 13.68
CA GLU A 336 17.21 -14.63 12.88
C GLU A 336 16.39 -13.95 11.79
N GLY A 337 16.42 -14.51 10.57
CA GLY A 337 15.69 -13.96 9.43
C GLY A 337 16.16 -12.59 8.92
N ILE A 338 17.24 -12.04 9.48
CA ILE A 338 17.82 -10.75 9.07
C ILE A 338 19.09 -11.00 8.28
N GLU A 339 19.17 -10.39 7.08
CA GLU A 339 20.37 -10.45 6.25
C GLU A 339 21.55 -9.72 6.92
N GLN A 340 22.64 -10.42 7.17
CA GLN A 340 23.83 -9.85 7.82
C GLN A 340 24.41 -8.64 7.07
N ARG A 341 24.31 -8.64 5.73
CA ARG A 341 24.79 -7.55 4.87
C ARG A 341 24.01 -6.24 5.07
N LEU A 342 22.79 -6.29 5.60
CA LEU A 342 21.92 -5.14 5.87
C LEU A 342 21.90 -4.80 7.36
N GLY A 343 21.76 -5.80 8.22
CA GLY A 343 21.68 -5.66 9.67
C GLY A 343 20.34 -5.14 10.18
N ILE A 344 20.15 -5.14 11.50
CA ILE A 344 18.91 -4.75 12.18
C ILE A 344 18.42 -3.35 11.79
N PRO A 345 19.27 -2.29 11.76
CA PRO A 345 18.79 -0.95 11.47
C PRO A 345 18.16 -0.78 10.09
N ALA A 346 18.78 -1.36 9.06
CA ALA A 346 18.28 -1.28 7.69
C ALA A 346 17.01 -2.11 7.52
N SER A 347 16.98 -3.32 8.08
CA SER A 347 15.83 -4.21 8.02
C SER A 347 14.62 -3.64 8.78
N ALA A 348 14.83 -3.05 9.96
CA ALA A 348 13.75 -2.37 10.69
C ALA A 348 13.19 -1.17 9.91
N LEU A 349 14.05 -0.39 9.26
CA LEU A 349 13.64 0.73 8.41
C LEU A 349 12.83 0.26 7.20
N PHE A 350 13.25 -0.84 6.55
CA PHE A 350 12.51 -1.46 5.44
C PHE A 350 11.17 -2.00 5.92
N ALA A 351 11.16 -2.80 7.00
CA ALA A 351 9.97 -3.44 7.54
C ALA A 351 8.88 -2.44 7.93
N VAL A 352 9.26 -1.32 8.60
CA VAL A 352 8.30 -0.25 8.93
C VAL A 352 7.83 0.47 7.68
N SER A 353 8.71 0.72 6.71
CA SER A 353 8.33 1.39 5.47
C SER A 353 7.36 0.54 4.65
N THR A 354 7.60 -0.76 4.51
CA THR A 354 6.73 -1.66 3.76
C THR A 354 5.38 -1.89 4.45
N THR A 355 5.36 -2.06 5.78
CA THR A 355 4.11 -2.22 6.54
C THR A 355 3.33 -0.91 6.72
N GLY A 356 3.97 0.24 6.52
CA GLY A 356 3.33 1.55 6.54
C GLY A 356 2.83 2.05 5.18
N THR A 357 3.16 1.35 4.07
CA THR A 357 2.85 1.77 2.69
C THR A 357 2.02 0.78 1.87
N SER A 358 1.37 -0.20 2.47
CA SER A 358 0.65 -1.26 1.74
C SER A 358 1.52 -1.93 0.65
N THR A 359 2.80 -2.20 0.94
CA THR A 359 3.73 -2.65 -0.10
C THR A 359 3.94 -4.16 -0.09
N GLY A 360 4.31 -4.74 1.04
CA GLY A 360 4.56 -6.17 1.18
C GLY A 360 5.92 -6.66 0.69
N ALA A 361 6.75 -5.82 0.07
CA ALA A 361 8.15 -6.14 -0.18
C ALA A 361 8.91 -6.26 1.14
N VAL A 362 9.85 -7.20 1.24
CA VAL A 362 10.59 -7.48 2.47
C VAL A 362 12.07 -7.72 2.18
N ASP A 363 12.95 -7.19 3.03
CA ASP A 363 14.39 -7.48 3.02
C ASP A 363 14.81 -8.39 4.19
N SER A 364 13.83 -8.83 4.98
CA SER A 364 14.02 -9.67 6.16
C SER A 364 12.75 -10.48 6.43
N MET A 365 12.86 -11.59 7.16
CA MET A 365 11.75 -12.46 7.53
C MET A 365 10.98 -11.85 8.72
N HIS A 366 9.83 -11.23 8.47
CA HIS A 366 9.04 -10.58 9.52
C HIS A 366 8.57 -11.55 10.61
N ASP A 367 8.37 -12.82 10.27
CA ASP A 367 7.99 -13.88 11.20
C ASP A 367 9.07 -14.18 12.25
N SER A 368 10.34 -13.97 11.90
CA SER A 368 11.47 -14.15 12.79
C SER A 368 11.80 -12.92 13.64
N TYR A 369 11.06 -11.83 13.49
CA TYR A 369 11.19 -10.69 14.40
C TYR A 369 10.78 -11.10 15.81
N GLY A 370 11.47 -10.57 16.82
CA GLY A 370 11.06 -10.82 18.21
C GLY A 370 9.59 -10.45 18.42
N PRO A 371 8.90 -11.06 19.42
CA PRO A 371 7.45 -10.90 19.61
C PRO A 371 6.97 -9.46 19.64
N LEU A 372 7.75 -8.57 20.28
CA LEU A 372 7.44 -7.15 20.32
C LEU A 372 7.65 -6.48 18.95
N GLY A 373 8.72 -6.84 18.24
CA GLY A 373 9.02 -6.33 16.89
C GLY A 373 7.93 -6.73 15.89
N GLY A 374 7.59 -8.01 15.83
CA GLY A 374 6.50 -8.54 14.99
C GLY A 374 5.15 -7.93 15.34
N GLY A 375 4.84 -7.79 16.65
CA GLY A 375 3.65 -7.12 17.14
C GLY A 375 3.56 -5.64 16.72
N LEU A 376 4.68 -4.92 16.71
CA LEU A 376 4.73 -3.54 16.22
C LEU A 376 4.52 -3.45 14.71
N LEU A 377 4.99 -4.42 13.91
CA LEU A 377 4.70 -4.47 12.48
C LEU A 377 3.22 -4.72 12.22
N ILE A 378 2.57 -5.63 12.98
CA ILE A 378 1.12 -5.82 12.95
C ILE A 378 0.41 -4.50 13.28
N LEU A 379 0.80 -3.84 14.37
CA LEU A 379 0.21 -2.56 14.79
C LEU A 379 0.37 -1.47 13.72
N ASN A 380 1.52 -1.41 13.04
CA ASN A 380 1.77 -0.44 11.98
C ASN A 380 0.77 -0.59 10.82
N MET A 381 0.46 -1.82 10.40
CA MET A 381 -0.59 -2.09 9.42
C MET A 381 -2.00 -1.77 9.96
N LEU A 382 -2.26 -2.02 11.24
CA LEU A 382 -3.56 -1.77 11.89
C LEU A 382 -3.90 -0.28 12.04
N PHE A 383 -2.95 0.64 11.85
CA PHE A 383 -3.25 2.06 11.67
C PHE A 383 -3.98 2.36 10.35
N GLY A 384 -4.22 1.36 9.52
CA GLY A 384 -4.89 1.48 8.22
C GLY A 384 -3.95 1.92 7.11
N GLU A 385 -2.65 1.69 7.29
CA GLU A 385 -1.59 1.99 6.31
C GLU A 385 -1.68 3.42 5.74
N ILE A 386 -1.67 4.38 6.64
CA ILE A 386 -1.77 5.82 6.33
C ILE A 386 -0.49 6.59 6.69
N ALA A 387 0.59 5.89 7.05
CA ALA A 387 1.83 6.50 7.50
C ALA A 387 3.07 6.02 6.70
N PRO A 388 3.25 6.47 5.46
CA PRO A 388 2.44 7.39 4.64
C PRO A 388 1.35 6.71 3.80
N GLY A 389 1.26 5.38 3.85
CA GLY A 389 0.34 4.55 3.10
C GLY A 389 0.78 4.27 1.65
N GLY A 390 0.02 3.45 0.94
CA GLY A 390 0.32 3.07 -0.43
C GLY A 390 0.07 4.20 -1.43
N VAL A 391 0.52 3.98 -2.67
CA VAL A 391 0.35 4.93 -3.79
C VAL A 391 -1.11 5.28 -3.99
N GLY A 392 -1.47 6.49 -3.61
CA GLY A 392 -2.85 7.00 -3.61
C GLY A 392 -3.68 6.53 -2.41
N THR A 393 -3.61 5.25 -2.01
CA THR A 393 -4.38 4.71 -0.88
C THR A 393 -4.05 5.41 0.42
N GLY A 394 -2.79 5.65 0.69
CA GLY A 394 -2.36 6.37 1.89
C GLY A 394 -2.99 7.75 1.99
N LEU A 395 -3.00 8.50 0.89
CA LEU A 395 -3.57 9.85 0.89
C LEU A 395 -5.08 9.82 1.12
N TYR A 396 -5.85 8.99 0.40
CA TYR A 396 -7.30 8.99 0.62
C TYR A 396 -7.66 8.40 2.00
N GLY A 397 -6.92 7.42 2.51
CA GLY A 397 -7.09 6.92 3.88
C GLY A 397 -6.82 8.01 4.92
N LEU A 398 -5.71 8.73 4.80
CA LEU A 398 -5.35 9.83 5.69
C LEU A 398 -6.40 10.98 5.66
N LEU A 399 -6.93 11.29 4.48
CA LEU A 399 -8.02 12.28 4.35
C LEU A 399 -9.32 11.81 5.02
N ILE A 400 -9.68 10.54 4.85
CA ILE A 400 -10.89 9.96 5.46
C ILE A 400 -10.77 9.96 7.00
N VAL A 401 -9.63 9.56 7.54
CA VAL A 401 -9.39 9.61 8.99
C VAL A 401 -9.34 11.07 9.49
N SER A 402 -8.82 11.99 8.69
CA SER A 402 -8.85 13.42 9.02
C SER A 402 -10.29 13.97 9.08
N ILE A 403 -11.17 13.51 8.19
CA ILE A 403 -12.59 13.84 8.22
C ILE A 403 -13.27 13.25 9.47
N LEU A 404 -12.93 12.00 9.83
CA LEU A 404 -13.38 11.38 11.08
C LEU A 404 -12.93 12.19 12.30
N ALA A 405 -11.68 12.65 12.31
CA ALA A 405 -11.14 13.48 13.39
C ALA A 405 -11.87 14.83 13.51
N VAL A 406 -12.17 15.46 12.38
CA VAL A 406 -12.99 16.70 12.37
C VAL A 406 -14.39 16.44 12.89
N PHE A 407 -15.00 15.32 12.53
CA PHE A 407 -16.35 14.98 12.98
C PHE A 407 -16.38 14.75 14.49
N ILE A 408 -15.49 13.91 15.01
CA ILE A 408 -15.38 13.62 16.45
C ILE A 408 -15.04 14.92 17.22
N GLY A 409 -14.01 15.63 16.79
CA GLY A 409 -13.57 16.88 17.44
C GLY A 409 -14.63 17.98 17.40
N GLY A 410 -15.35 18.10 16.26
CA GLY A 410 -16.46 19.06 16.11
C GLY A 410 -17.58 18.78 17.10
N LEU A 411 -18.00 17.52 17.20
CA LEU A 411 -19.05 17.13 18.16
C LEU A 411 -18.66 17.36 19.62
N LEU A 412 -17.40 17.05 19.98
CA LEU A 412 -16.89 17.21 21.34
C LEU A 412 -16.88 18.69 21.80
N VAL A 413 -16.61 19.61 20.87
CA VAL A 413 -16.53 21.06 21.20
C VAL A 413 -17.79 21.83 20.78
N GLY A 414 -18.85 21.16 20.34
CA GLY A 414 -20.11 21.79 19.91
C GLY A 414 -19.97 22.64 18.63
N ARG A 415 -19.03 22.32 17.74
CA ARG A 415 -18.83 23.00 16.45
C ARG A 415 -19.36 22.16 15.29
N THR A 416 -19.80 22.83 14.22
CA THR A 416 -20.22 22.14 12.99
C THR A 416 -19.01 21.45 12.35
N PRO A 417 -19.07 20.12 12.09
CA PRO A 417 -18.00 19.43 11.41
C PRO A 417 -17.90 19.87 9.94
N GLU A 418 -16.81 20.51 9.60
CA GLU A 418 -16.53 20.99 8.22
C GLU A 418 -15.11 20.66 7.81
N PHE A 419 -14.92 20.15 6.60
CA PHE A 419 -13.60 19.86 6.03
C PHE A 419 -13.45 20.56 4.67
N LEU A 420 -12.47 21.46 4.55
CA LEU A 420 -12.24 22.29 3.35
C LEU A 420 -13.49 23.10 2.90
N GLY A 421 -14.31 23.57 3.85
CA GLY A 421 -15.55 24.28 3.56
C GLY A 421 -16.69 23.37 3.09
N ASN A 422 -16.54 22.05 3.22
CA ASN A 422 -17.59 21.08 2.98
C ASN A 422 -18.16 20.60 4.31
N LYS A 423 -19.48 20.62 4.41
CA LYS A 423 -20.18 20.14 5.61
C LYS A 423 -20.13 18.61 5.66
N ILE A 424 -19.72 18.06 6.79
CA ILE A 424 -19.71 16.61 7.03
C ILE A 424 -21.04 16.23 7.67
N GLY A 425 -21.99 15.85 6.84
CA GLY A 425 -23.32 15.39 7.23
C GLY A 425 -23.42 13.86 7.32
N LYS A 426 -24.66 13.38 7.41
CA LYS A 426 -24.95 11.94 7.52
C LYS A 426 -24.40 11.10 6.35
N PRO A 427 -24.53 11.51 5.06
CA PRO A 427 -23.98 10.72 3.97
C PRO A 427 -22.46 10.58 4.04
N GLU A 428 -21.75 11.68 4.31
CA GLU A 428 -20.29 11.72 4.34
C GLU A 428 -19.74 10.90 5.49
N ILE A 429 -20.29 11.08 6.71
CA ILE A 429 -19.81 10.31 7.86
C ILE A 429 -20.16 8.83 7.75
N SER A 430 -21.27 8.46 7.11
CA SER A 430 -21.61 7.06 6.85
C SER A 430 -20.57 6.41 5.92
N ALA A 431 -20.12 7.11 4.86
CA ALA A 431 -19.06 6.64 4.00
C ALA A 431 -17.74 6.46 4.76
N VAL A 432 -17.37 7.44 5.60
CA VAL A 432 -16.18 7.41 6.45
C VAL A 432 -16.22 6.22 7.42
N CYS A 433 -17.35 6.00 8.09
CA CYS A 433 -17.52 4.87 9.00
C CYS A 433 -17.43 3.51 8.28
N LEU A 434 -18.09 3.35 7.14
CA LEU A 434 -18.04 2.12 6.35
C LEU A 434 -16.62 1.85 5.82
N TYR A 435 -15.91 2.88 5.39
CA TYR A 435 -14.50 2.78 5.02
C TYR A 435 -13.67 2.26 6.20
N THR A 436 -13.76 2.91 7.35
CA THR A 436 -12.97 2.60 8.54
C THR A 436 -13.28 1.20 9.11
N LEU A 437 -14.53 0.75 9.01
CA LEU A 437 -14.95 -0.56 9.53
C LEU A 437 -14.62 -1.73 8.59
N THR A 438 -14.30 -1.48 7.33
CA THR A 438 -14.04 -2.56 6.35
C THR A 438 -12.90 -3.45 6.79
N MET A 439 -11.74 -2.88 7.09
CA MET A 439 -10.55 -3.65 7.49
C MET A 439 -10.77 -4.40 8.82
N PRO A 440 -11.26 -3.78 9.91
CA PRO A 440 -11.57 -4.50 11.15
C PRO A 440 -12.48 -5.70 10.98
N ILE A 441 -13.54 -5.55 10.19
CA ILE A 441 -14.49 -6.66 9.95
C ILE A 441 -13.79 -7.82 9.24
N LEU A 442 -13.01 -7.54 8.20
CA LEU A 442 -12.31 -8.58 7.44
C LEU A 442 -11.25 -9.28 8.28
N VAL A 443 -10.46 -8.52 9.05
CA VAL A 443 -9.43 -9.07 9.94
C VAL A 443 -10.06 -9.97 11.00
N LEU A 444 -10.97 -9.44 11.80
CA LEU A 444 -11.52 -10.18 12.95
C LEU A 444 -12.39 -11.35 12.52
N ALA A 445 -13.18 -11.21 11.45
CA ALA A 445 -13.96 -12.32 10.91
C ALA A 445 -13.06 -13.41 10.30
N GLY A 446 -12.02 -13.03 9.56
CA GLY A 446 -11.08 -13.96 8.95
C GLY A 446 -10.28 -14.75 9.98
N VAL A 447 -9.72 -14.05 10.99
CA VAL A 447 -9.02 -14.68 12.12
C VAL A 447 -9.95 -15.60 12.89
N GLY A 448 -11.14 -15.11 13.28
CA GLY A 448 -12.10 -15.90 14.05
C GLY A 448 -12.58 -17.14 13.32
N ALA A 449 -12.87 -17.04 12.01
CA ALA A 449 -13.29 -18.18 11.19
C ALA A 449 -12.16 -19.21 11.01
N SER A 450 -10.90 -18.77 10.93
CA SER A 450 -9.75 -19.66 10.81
C SER A 450 -9.44 -20.36 12.13
N VAL A 451 -9.43 -19.62 13.24
CA VAL A 451 -9.21 -20.19 14.58
C VAL A 451 -10.31 -21.17 15.00
N ALA A 452 -11.56 -20.95 14.54
CA ALA A 452 -12.64 -21.93 14.72
C ALA A 452 -12.34 -23.27 14.02
N ARG A 453 -11.42 -23.30 13.07
CA ARG A 453 -10.88 -24.49 12.41
C ARG A 453 -9.51 -24.85 13.00
N TRP A 454 -9.41 -24.98 14.29
CA TRP A 454 -8.15 -25.13 15.03
C TRP A 454 -7.18 -26.14 14.42
N LYS A 455 -7.67 -27.30 13.98
CA LYS A 455 -6.83 -28.31 13.36
C LYS A 455 -6.15 -27.82 12.07
N LEU A 456 -6.84 -27.00 11.28
CA LEU A 456 -6.23 -26.38 10.09
C LEU A 456 -5.10 -25.43 10.47
N VAL A 457 -5.29 -24.65 11.54
CA VAL A 457 -4.23 -23.74 12.03
C VAL A 457 -3.05 -24.55 12.56
N GLU A 458 -3.29 -25.61 13.33
CA GLU A 458 -2.26 -26.52 13.83
C GLU A 458 -1.45 -27.17 12.71
N ASP A 459 -2.13 -27.57 11.62
CA ASP A 459 -1.48 -28.20 10.46
C ASP A 459 -0.73 -27.18 9.57
N SER A 460 -1.07 -25.88 9.65
CA SER A 460 -0.55 -24.83 8.78
C SER A 460 0.51 -23.94 9.44
N ALA A 461 0.44 -23.72 10.74
CA ALA A 461 1.36 -22.84 11.48
C ALA A 461 2.60 -23.64 11.92
N THR A 462 3.76 -23.30 11.40
CA THR A 462 5.01 -24.03 11.69
C THR A 462 5.59 -23.71 13.06
N ASN A 463 5.31 -22.53 13.60
CA ASN A 463 5.80 -22.07 14.91
C ASN A 463 4.76 -22.25 16.02
N PHE A 464 3.90 -23.24 15.87
CA PHE A 464 2.76 -23.45 16.77
C PHE A 464 3.15 -23.95 18.17
N GLY A 465 4.38 -24.39 18.38
CA GLY A 465 4.86 -24.91 19.65
C GLY A 465 4.18 -26.22 20.09
N LEU A 466 4.73 -26.87 21.11
CA LEU A 466 4.12 -28.07 21.71
C LEU A 466 2.84 -27.69 22.48
N PRO A 467 1.80 -28.55 22.47
CA PRO A 467 0.61 -28.35 23.29
C PRO A 467 0.98 -28.06 24.76
N GLY A 468 0.47 -26.97 25.30
CA GLY A 468 0.81 -26.52 26.66
C GLY A 468 2.11 -25.70 26.77
N SER A 469 2.81 -25.44 25.67
CA SER A 469 3.93 -24.51 25.62
C SER A 469 3.45 -23.05 25.56
N PRO A 470 4.11 -22.10 26.23
CA PRO A 470 3.77 -20.67 26.11
C PRO A 470 3.97 -20.11 24.69
N ASN A 471 4.65 -20.83 23.81
CA ASN A 471 4.91 -20.42 22.42
C ASN A 471 3.71 -20.57 21.47
N ASN A 472 2.57 -21.14 21.94
CA ASN A 472 1.36 -21.29 21.12
C ASN A 472 0.74 -19.95 20.68
N ALA A 473 1.07 -18.85 21.35
CA ALA A 473 0.59 -17.53 20.98
C ALA A 473 1.13 -17.07 19.61
N HIS A 474 2.30 -17.55 19.16
CA HIS A 474 2.89 -17.19 17.89
C HIS A 474 2.05 -17.65 16.68
N GLY A 475 1.48 -18.86 16.73
CA GLY A 475 0.58 -19.35 15.67
C GLY A 475 -0.67 -18.47 15.49
N LEU A 476 -1.20 -17.88 16.57
CA LEU A 476 -2.24 -16.88 16.47
C LEU A 476 -1.73 -15.58 15.83
N SER A 477 -0.50 -15.16 16.15
CA SER A 477 0.16 -14.00 15.54
C SER A 477 0.35 -14.19 14.04
N GLU A 478 0.72 -15.39 13.57
CA GLU A 478 0.84 -15.75 12.15
C GLU A 478 -0.51 -15.60 11.42
N VAL A 479 -1.58 -16.17 11.96
CA VAL A 479 -2.94 -16.04 11.39
C VAL A 479 -3.41 -14.59 11.40
N LEU A 480 -3.18 -13.86 12.49
CA LEU A 480 -3.52 -12.45 12.60
C LEU A 480 -2.77 -11.62 11.55
N TYR A 481 -1.45 -11.82 11.42
CA TYR A 481 -0.64 -11.14 10.43
C TYR A 481 -1.18 -11.37 9.02
N ALA A 482 -1.52 -12.61 8.66
CA ALA A 482 -2.05 -12.98 7.36
C ALA A 482 -3.31 -12.19 6.98
N PHE A 483 -4.30 -12.14 7.90
CA PHE A 483 -5.53 -11.38 7.64
C PHE A 483 -5.36 -9.87 7.75
N VAL A 484 -4.48 -9.37 8.61
CA VAL A 484 -4.13 -7.95 8.69
C VAL A 484 -3.49 -7.50 7.39
N SER A 485 -2.50 -8.24 6.90
CA SER A 485 -1.82 -7.96 5.64
C SER A 485 -2.77 -8.03 4.43
N ALA A 486 -3.56 -9.11 4.33
CA ALA A 486 -4.52 -9.30 3.24
C ALA A 486 -5.60 -8.22 3.22
N SER A 487 -6.19 -7.88 4.37
CA SER A 487 -7.30 -6.91 4.46
C SER A 487 -6.86 -5.47 4.25
N ASN A 488 -5.61 -5.12 4.58
CA ASN A 488 -5.00 -3.82 4.29
C ASN A 488 -4.34 -3.74 2.91
N ASN A 489 -4.30 -4.85 2.16
CA ASN A 489 -3.61 -4.96 0.87
C ASN A 489 -2.10 -4.71 0.99
N ASN A 490 -1.46 -5.19 2.05
CA ASN A 490 -0.02 -5.09 2.25
C ASN A 490 0.74 -6.12 1.41
N GLY A 491 0.58 -7.41 1.70
CA GLY A 491 1.23 -8.50 0.97
C GLY A 491 2.38 -9.18 1.72
N SER A 492 2.98 -8.54 2.74
CA SER A 492 3.96 -9.22 3.60
C SER A 492 3.29 -10.33 4.41
N ALA A 493 4.05 -11.35 4.74
CA ALA A 493 3.57 -12.52 5.47
C ALA A 493 4.47 -12.84 6.67
N PHE A 494 3.91 -13.49 7.68
CA PHE A 494 4.67 -14.34 8.56
C PHE A 494 4.83 -15.69 7.84
N GLY A 495 6.06 -16.01 7.44
CA GLY A 495 6.36 -17.14 6.55
C GLY A 495 6.21 -18.51 7.22
N GLY A 496 6.02 -18.56 8.54
CA GLY A 496 5.70 -19.78 9.27
C GLY A 496 4.31 -20.33 8.98
N LEU A 497 3.37 -19.49 8.51
CA LEU A 497 2.03 -19.95 8.11
C LEU A 497 2.04 -20.51 6.69
N THR A 498 1.86 -21.82 6.53
CA THR A 498 1.69 -22.48 5.23
C THR A 498 0.29 -22.26 4.69
N VAL A 499 0.15 -21.52 3.59
CA VAL A 499 -1.13 -21.06 3.03
C VAL A 499 -1.53 -21.77 1.73
N THR A 500 -1.06 -23.00 1.51
CA THR A 500 -1.35 -23.78 0.29
C THR A 500 -2.73 -24.43 0.28
N ASP A 501 -3.36 -24.61 1.46
CA ASP A 501 -4.72 -25.15 1.57
C ASP A 501 -5.75 -24.24 0.90
N PRO A 502 -6.78 -24.80 0.22
CA PRO A 502 -7.85 -24.02 -0.41
C PRO A 502 -8.55 -23.02 0.50
N TRP A 503 -8.66 -23.28 1.81
CA TRP A 503 -9.22 -22.34 2.77
C TRP A 503 -8.43 -21.01 2.79
N TRP A 504 -7.12 -21.10 2.96
CA TRP A 504 -6.26 -19.92 2.98
C TRP A 504 -6.26 -19.19 1.65
N GLN A 505 -6.15 -19.94 0.54
CA GLN A 505 -6.15 -19.36 -0.80
C GLN A 505 -7.42 -18.56 -1.09
N VAL A 506 -8.59 -19.09 -0.74
CA VAL A 506 -9.88 -18.44 -1.00
C VAL A 506 -10.15 -17.31 0.00
N THR A 507 -9.98 -17.54 1.29
CA THR A 507 -10.34 -16.54 2.31
C THR A 507 -9.42 -15.33 2.28
N LEU A 508 -8.11 -15.52 2.13
CA LEU A 508 -7.17 -14.41 1.96
C LEU A 508 -7.42 -13.69 0.63
N GLY A 509 -7.68 -14.41 -0.47
CA GLY A 509 -8.04 -13.82 -1.75
C GLY A 509 -9.29 -12.93 -1.67
N LEU A 510 -10.32 -13.38 -0.97
CA LEU A 510 -11.53 -12.59 -0.72
C LEU A 510 -11.25 -11.39 0.18
N ALA A 511 -10.45 -11.56 1.25
CA ALA A 511 -10.06 -10.46 2.12
C ALA A 511 -9.31 -9.36 1.34
N MET A 512 -8.38 -9.74 0.46
CA MET A 512 -7.67 -8.80 -0.41
C MET A 512 -8.61 -8.04 -1.36
N LEU A 513 -9.52 -8.74 -2.03
CA LEU A 513 -10.48 -8.12 -2.96
C LEU A 513 -11.46 -7.17 -2.26
N LEU A 514 -12.00 -7.58 -1.13
CA LEU A 514 -12.94 -6.78 -0.35
C LEU A 514 -12.24 -5.61 0.35
N GLY A 515 -11.04 -5.86 0.90
CA GLY A 515 -10.19 -4.85 1.52
C GLY A 515 -9.78 -3.73 0.56
N ARG A 516 -9.71 -4.03 -0.75
CA ARG A 516 -9.44 -3.03 -1.79
C ARG A 516 -10.71 -2.37 -2.33
N SER A 517 -11.68 -3.18 -2.76
CA SER A 517 -12.83 -2.69 -3.52
C SER A 517 -13.81 -1.86 -2.68
N LEU A 518 -14.10 -2.31 -1.45
CA LEU A 518 -15.05 -1.60 -0.58
C LEU A 518 -14.55 -0.21 -0.17
N PRO A 519 -13.31 -0.04 0.35
CA PRO A 519 -12.76 1.28 0.65
C PRO A 519 -12.73 2.21 -0.56
N ILE A 520 -12.38 1.72 -1.75
CA ILE A 520 -12.41 2.49 -3.00
C ILE A 520 -13.81 3.01 -3.28
N VAL A 521 -14.83 2.16 -3.21
CA VAL A 521 -16.22 2.55 -3.46
C VAL A 521 -16.68 3.61 -2.46
N PHE A 522 -16.35 3.45 -1.17
CA PHE A 522 -16.72 4.42 -0.14
C PHE A 522 -15.98 5.76 -0.30
N ALA A 523 -14.71 5.73 -0.69
CA ALA A 523 -13.95 6.95 -0.98
C ALA A 523 -14.50 7.70 -2.21
N LEU A 524 -14.87 6.98 -3.27
CA LEU A 524 -15.50 7.57 -4.46
C LEU A 524 -16.91 8.08 -4.17
N TYR A 525 -17.70 7.37 -3.36
CA TYR A 525 -18.99 7.84 -2.89
C TYR A 525 -18.86 9.15 -2.09
N LEU A 526 -17.90 9.20 -1.16
CA LEU A 526 -17.58 10.42 -0.41
C LEU A 526 -17.20 11.57 -1.35
N ALA A 527 -16.32 11.29 -2.33
CA ALA A 527 -15.93 12.27 -3.34
C ALA A 527 -17.14 12.85 -4.11
N GLY A 528 -18.06 11.97 -4.52
CA GLY A 528 -19.28 12.38 -5.22
C GLY A 528 -20.24 13.17 -4.34
N SER A 529 -20.48 12.70 -3.12
CA SER A 529 -21.35 13.37 -2.15
C SER A 529 -20.88 14.80 -1.86
N VAL A 530 -19.58 14.96 -1.62
CA VAL A 530 -18.98 16.29 -1.37
C VAL A 530 -19.01 17.16 -2.63
N ALA A 531 -18.75 16.59 -3.82
CA ALA A 531 -18.78 17.34 -5.09
C ALA A 531 -20.18 17.88 -5.44
N GLU A 532 -21.24 17.31 -4.89
CA GLU A 532 -22.62 17.77 -5.06
C GLU A 532 -22.99 18.94 -4.11
N GLN A 533 -22.20 19.15 -3.05
CA GLN A 533 -22.45 20.22 -2.08
C GLN A 533 -22.07 21.60 -2.64
N LYS A 534 -22.70 22.65 -2.09
CA LYS A 534 -22.23 24.02 -2.27
C LYS A 534 -21.19 24.33 -1.20
N ARG A 535 -20.04 24.88 -1.60
CA ARG A 535 -19.03 25.35 -0.65
C ARG A 535 -19.62 26.40 0.29
N THR A 536 -19.42 26.20 1.57
CA THR A 536 -19.77 27.20 2.60
C THR A 536 -18.50 28.00 2.93
N ALA A 537 -18.64 29.28 3.15
CA ALA A 537 -17.54 30.09 3.66
C ALA A 537 -17.16 29.57 5.06
N THR A 538 -15.87 29.36 5.29
CA THR A 538 -15.36 28.98 6.63
C THR A 538 -15.76 30.03 7.64
N THR A 539 -16.50 29.63 8.67
CA THR A 539 -16.93 30.53 9.74
C THR A 539 -16.03 30.37 10.96
N THR A 540 -16.10 31.33 11.90
CA THR A 540 -15.40 31.21 13.20
C THR A 540 -15.89 30.02 14.03
N GLY A 541 -17.01 29.41 13.65
CA GLY A 541 -17.57 28.19 14.24
C GLY A 541 -16.95 26.89 13.73
N SER A 542 -16.15 26.91 12.63
CA SER A 542 -15.52 25.73 12.08
C SER A 542 -14.25 25.33 12.84
N LEU A 543 -13.95 24.03 12.94
CA LEU A 543 -12.71 23.53 13.51
C LEU A 543 -11.55 23.77 12.51
N PRO A 544 -10.45 24.39 12.90
CA PRO A 544 -9.28 24.52 12.01
C PRO A 544 -8.71 23.15 11.61
N THR A 545 -8.59 22.88 10.31
CA THR A 545 -8.10 21.61 9.75
C THR A 545 -6.61 21.65 9.37
N ALA A 546 -5.85 22.58 9.97
CA ALA A 546 -4.42 22.72 9.76
C ALA A 546 -3.73 23.21 11.03
N GLY A 547 -2.48 22.77 11.24
CA GLY A 547 -1.64 23.11 12.39
C GLY A 547 -1.53 22.00 13.42
N ALA A 548 -0.72 22.24 14.46
CA ALA A 548 -0.33 21.23 15.45
C ALA A 548 -1.53 20.60 16.17
N THR A 549 -2.51 21.40 16.60
CA THR A 549 -3.71 20.90 17.28
C THR A 549 -4.48 19.91 16.44
N PHE A 550 -4.64 20.19 15.13
CA PHE A 550 -5.32 19.26 14.23
C PHE A 550 -4.48 18.00 13.96
N ALA A 551 -3.16 18.13 13.82
CA ALA A 551 -2.26 16.99 13.69
C ALA A 551 -2.37 16.07 14.91
N THR A 552 -2.29 16.62 16.13
CA THR A 552 -2.43 15.85 17.37
C THR A 552 -3.79 15.19 17.51
N LEU A 553 -4.87 15.89 17.16
CA LEU A 553 -6.23 15.30 17.13
C LEU A 553 -6.31 14.13 16.18
N THR A 554 -5.76 14.28 14.96
CA THR A 554 -5.78 13.20 13.95
C THR A 554 -4.98 11.98 14.41
N VAL A 555 -3.77 12.17 14.96
CA VAL A 555 -2.98 11.08 15.55
C VAL A 555 -3.74 10.42 16.70
N GLY A 556 -4.35 11.21 17.60
CA GLY A 556 -5.15 10.68 18.70
C GLY A 556 -6.32 9.81 18.22
N VAL A 557 -7.02 10.21 17.16
CA VAL A 557 -8.11 9.42 16.57
C VAL A 557 -7.60 8.13 15.94
N ILE A 558 -6.47 8.17 15.22
CA ILE A 558 -5.83 6.97 14.65
C ILE A 558 -5.53 5.96 15.75
N LEU A 559 -4.84 6.40 16.79
CA LEU A 559 -4.47 5.53 17.93
C LEU A 559 -5.69 5.00 18.67
N LEU A 560 -6.70 5.85 18.89
CA LEU A 560 -7.93 5.46 19.57
C LEU A 560 -8.69 4.39 18.78
N VAL A 561 -8.88 4.58 17.48
CA VAL A 561 -9.59 3.62 16.61
C VAL A 561 -8.85 2.29 16.58
N ALA A 562 -7.54 2.30 16.38
CA ALA A 562 -6.73 1.08 16.37
C ALA A 562 -6.77 0.36 17.72
N ALA A 563 -6.60 1.09 18.83
CA ALA A 563 -6.63 0.51 20.17
C ALA A 563 -7.99 -0.11 20.52
N LEU A 564 -9.08 0.63 20.33
CA LEU A 564 -10.43 0.11 20.66
C LEU A 564 -10.82 -1.11 19.82
N THR A 565 -10.31 -1.18 18.58
CA THR A 565 -10.69 -2.26 17.66
C THR A 565 -9.84 -3.51 17.86
N PHE A 566 -8.53 -3.36 18.05
CA PHE A 566 -7.59 -4.47 17.91
C PHE A 566 -6.85 -4.84 19.21
N PHE A 567 -6.93 -4.02 20.27
CA PHE A 567 -6.25 -4.33 21.52
C PHE A 567 -6.55 -5.74 22.06
N PRO A 568 -7.80 -6.25 22.03
CA PRO A 568 -8.08 -7.60 22.49
C PRO A 568 -7.34 -8.69 21.72
N VAL A 569 -7.27 -8.62 20.40
CA VAL A 569 -6.59 -9.63 19.59
C VAL A 569 -5.06 -9.51 19.68
N LEU A 570 -4.53 -8.30 19.83
CA LEU A 570 -3.11 -8.08 20.09
C LEU A 570 -2.66 -8.62 21.44
N THR A 571 -3.53 -8.57 22.47
CA THR A 571 -3.24 -9.16 23.79
C THR A 571 -3.21 -10.67 23.75
N LEU A 572 -4.01 -11.31 22.92
CA LEU A 572 -4.05 -12.78 22.79
C LEU A 572 -2.87 -13.34 21.95
N GLY A 573 -2.35 -12.56 21.01
CA GLY A 573 -1.23 -12.92 20.15
C GLY A 573 0.10 -12.29 20.62
N PRO A 574 0.59 -11.25 19.91
CA PRO A 574 1.96 -10.77 20.10
C PRO A 574 2.28 -10.21 21.49
N ILE A 575 1.30 -9.66 22.23
CA ILE A 575 1.54 -9.18 23.59
C ILE A 575 1.69 -10.36 24.57
N SER A 576 0.84 -11.38 24.47
CA SER A 576 0.96 -12.61 25.27
C SER A 576 2.30 -13.30 25.00
N GLU A 577 2.69 -13.39 23.74
CA GLU A 577 3.98 -13.92 23.31
C GLU A 577 5.17 -13.14 23.88
N ALA A 578 5.10 -11.80 23.89
CA ALA A 578 6.15 -10.95 24.43
C ALA A 578 6.30 -11.04 25.96
N LEU A 579 5.25 -11.43 26.68
CA LEU A 579 5.22 -11.56 28.14
C LEU A 579 5.57 -12.97 28.62
N SER A 580 5.54 -13.99 27.74
CA SER A 580 5.93 -15.38 28.05
C SER A 580 7.43 -15.60 27.86
#